data_7cbab8a1d4415a55d30c54c1b89b20dd
#
_entry.id   7cbab8a1d4415a55d30c54c1b89b20dd
#
_cell.length_a   1.000
_cell.length_b   1.000
_cell.length_c   1.000
_cell.angle_alpha   90.00
_cell.angle_beta   90.00
_cell.angle_gamma   90.00
#
_symmetry.space_group_name_H-M   'P 1'
#
loop_
_entity.id
_entity.type
_entity.pdbx_description
1 polymer ?
#
loop_
_entity_poly.entity_id
_entity_poly.type
_entity_poly.pdbx_seq_one_letter_code
_entity_poly.pdbx_strand_id
1 'polypeptide(L)'
;MSRGRLIVISGASGVGKGTVLARMMEKRKDLSFSVSATTRPPRPNEVDGVHYYFISRERFEQMIARGEFLEYDNHAANYYGTPRAQAEEKMKSGHVLLDIEPNGAKAVKEAAPEAVLVFIMPPSMEELERRLRGRGDTSEE
;
A
#
# COMPACT_ATOMS: atom_id res chain seq x y z
N MET A 1 -13.81 11.42 20.53
CA MET A 1 -13.05 11.75 19.32
C MET A 1 -13.15 10.64 18.31
N SER A 2 -13.40 11.01 17.08
CA SER A 2 -13.48 10.03 16.01
C SER A 2 -12.09 9.59 15.61
N ARG A 3 -11.97 8.31 15.29
CA ARG A 3 -10.74 7.76 14.73
C ARG A 3 -10.61 8.20 13.27
N GLY A 4 -9.37 8.22 12.78
CA GLY A 4 -9.14 8.37 11.37
C GLY A 4 -9.62 7.14 10.60
N ARG A 5 -9.73 7.27 9.29
CA ARG A 5 -10.16 6.18 8.43
C ARG A 5 -8.99 5.51 7.73
N LEU A 6 -9.19 4.24 7.42
CA LEU A 6 -8.27 3.50 6.59
C LEU A 6 -8.68 3.74 5.14
N ILE A 7 -7.80 4.33 4.36
CA ILE A 7 -8.09 4.72 2.98
C ILE A 7 -7.16 3.93 2.07
N VAL A 8 -7.73 3.09 1.24
CA VAL A 8 -6.98 2.25 0.31
C VAL A 8 -7.01 2.89 -1.07
N ILE A 9 -5.82 3.23 -1.58
CA ILE A 9 -5.68 3.80 -2.90
C ILE A 9 -5.13 2.71 -3.81
N SER A 10 -5.84 2.43 -4.87
CA SER A 10 -5.45 1.40 -5.83
C SER A 10 -5.65 1.91 -7.26
N GLY A 11 -5.05 1.22 -8.21
CA GLY A 11 -5.16 1.59 -9.60
C GLY A 11 -4.07 0.90 -10.41
N ALA A 12 -4.23 0.94 -11.74
CA ALA A 12 -3.24 0.35 -12.64
C ALA A 12 -1.96 1.17 -12.65
N SER A 13 -0.84 0.50 -12.95
CA SER A 13 0.43 1.18 -13.16
C SER A 13 0.31 2.23 -14.27
N GLY A 14 0.98 3.37 -14.11
CA GLY A 14 0.97 4.42 -15.12
C GLY A 14 -0.23 5.34 -15.08
N VAL A 15 -1.13 5.14 -14.11
CA VAL A 15 -2.35 5.96 -14.01
C VAL A 15 -2.12 7.31 -13.31
N GLY A 16 -0.94 7.51 -12.73
CA GLY A 16 -0.62 8.74 -12.02
C GLY A 16 -0.89 8.68 -10.53
N LYS A 17 -1.04 7.49 -9.99
CA LYS A 17 -1.37 7.29 -8.58
C LYS A 17 -0.35 7.93 -7.63
N GLY A 18 0.93 7.76 -7.90
CA GLY A 18 1.99 8.33 -7.07
C GLY A 18 1.92 9.86 -7.00
N THR A 19 1.61 10.50 -8.12
CA THR A 19 1.46 11.96 -8.17
C THR A 19 0.29 12.43 -7.33
N VAL A 20 -0.84 11.72 -7.43
CA VAL A 20 -2.03 12.06 -6.64
C VAL A 20 -1.74 11.92 -5.15
N LEU A 21 -1.09 10.82 -4.76
CA LEU A 21 -0.75 10.58 -3.35
C LEU A 21 0.18 11.64 -2.81
N ALA A 22 1.20 12.02 -3.59
CA ALA A 22 2.14 13.06 -3.16
C ALA A 22 1.43 14.39 -2.91
N ARG A 23 0.50 14.76 -3.79
CA ARG A 23 -0.26 16.00 -3.63
C ARG A 23 -1.19 15.94 -2.42
N MET A 24 -1.82 14.81 -2.17
CA MET A 24 -2.66 14.65 -1.00
C MET A 24 -1.84 14.85 0.28
N MET A 25 -0.65 14.27 0.35
CA MET A 25 0.21 14.39 1.51
C MET A 25 0.68 15.83 1.74
N GLU A 26 0.89 16.59 0.67
CA GLU A 26 1.26 18.01 0.78
C GLU A 26 0.13 18.84 1.37
N LYS A 27 -1.11 18.55 0.97
CA LYS A 27 -2.27 19.38 1.33
C LYS A 27 -2.91 18.99 2.65
N ARG A 28 -2.75 17.74 3.08
CA ARG A 28 -3.42 17.21 4.27
C ARG A 28 -2.39 16.72 5.25
N LYS A 29 -2.35 17.34 6.42
CA LYS A 29 -1.41 16.94 7.49
C LYS A 29 -1.97 15.84 8.38
N ASP A 30 -3.25 15.51 8.22
CA ASP A 30 -3.91 14.43 8.95
C ASP A 30 -3.80 13.08 8.24
N LEU A 31 -2.97 12.99 7.19
CA LEU A 31 -2.73 11.76 6.44
C LEU A 31 -1.35 11.19 6.76
N SER A 32 -1.26 9.88 6.86
CA SER A 32 0.01 9.17 6.95
C SER A 32 -0.07 7.90 6.13
N PHE A 33 1.08 7.41 5.67
CA PHE A 33 1.13 6.12 4.98
C PHE A 33 1.31 5.00 5.98
N SER A 34 0.68 3.88 5.71
CA SER A 34 0.98 2.64 6.41
C SER A 34 2.30 2.09 5.89
N VAL A 35 3.14 1.61 6.79
CA VAL A 35 4.41 0.98 6.42
C VAL A 35 4.19 -0.51 6.33
N SER A 36 4.49 -1.10 5.17
CA SER A 36 4.31 -2.53 4.94
C SER A 36 5.49 -3.32 5.49
N ALA A 37 5.25 -4.58 5.81
CA ALA A 37 6.31 -5.51 6.19
C ALA A 37 6.72 -6.33 4.98
N THR A 38 7.99 -6.72 4.93
CA THR A 38 8.50 -7.59 3.86
C THR A 38 9.61 -8.48 4.38
N THR A 39 9.79 -9.61 3.72
CA THR A 39 10.90 -10.52 4.01
C THR A 39 12.10 -10.29 3.08
N ARG A 40 11.95 -9.39 2.12
CA ARG A 40 13.05 -9.01 1.23
C ARG A 40 14.10 -8.23 2.02
N PRO A 41 15.40 -8.44 1.75
CA PRO A 41 16.45 -7.63 2.38
C PRO A 41 16.33 -6.16 2.01
N PRO A 42 16.70 -5.25 2.90
CA PRO A 42 16.67 -3.82 2.58
C PRO A 42 17.68 -3.47 1.49
N ARG A 43 17.32 -2.51 0.64
CA ARG A 43 18.22 -1.94 -0.35
C ARG A 43 19.03 -0.81 0.32
N PRO A 44 20.15 -0.37 -0.31
CA PRO A 44 21.07 0.58 0.35
C PRO A 44 20.42 1.85 0.91
N ASN A 45 19.39 2.35 0.27
CA ASN A 45 18.76 3.60 0.71
C ASN A 45 17.51 3.38 1.53
N GLU A 46 17.18 2.14 1.86
CA GLU A 46 15.96 1.83 2.60
C GLU A 46 16.21 1.76 4.09
N VAL A 47 15.28 2.31 4.86
CA VAL A 47 15.37 2.38 6.32
C VAL A 47 14.24 1.57 6.93
N ASP A 48 14.60 0.68 7.86
CA ASP A 48 13.61 -0.12 8.58
C ASP A 48 12.65 0.77 9.37
N GLY A 49 11.36 0.46 9.28
CA GLY A 49 10.33 1.24 9.95
C GLY A 49 9.88 2.47 9.18
N VAL A 50 10.56 2.82 8.10
CA VAL A 50 10.23 3.97 7.27
C VAL A 50 9.73 3.52 5.90
N HIS A 51 10.54 2.79 5.17
CA HIS A 51 10.17 2.27 3.85
C HIS A 51 9.41 0.96 3.96
N TYR A 52 9.90 0.09 4.81
CA TYR A 52 9.27 -1.20 5.15
C TYR A 52 9.67 -1.58 6.57
N TYR A 53 8.93 -2.51 7.15
CA TYR A 53 9.44 -3.27 8.29
C TYR A 53 10.10 -4.51 7.68
N PHE A 54 11.42 -4.60 7.78
CA PHE A 54 12.17 -5.73 7.24
C PHE A 54 12.25 -6.81 8.31
N ILE A 55 11.53 -7.91 8.08
CA ILE A 55 11.41 -8.98 9.06
C ILE A 55 11.80 -10.31 8.43
N SER A 56 12.06 -11.31 9.26
CA SER A 56 12.40 -12.63 8.77
C SER A 56 11.17 -13.33 8.19
N ARG A 57 11.40 -14.30 7.32
CA ARG A 57 10.33 -15.11 6.78
C ARG A 57 9.56 -15.81 7.89
N GLU A 58 10.28 -16.34 8.90
CA GLU A 58 9.66 -17.01 10.03
C GLU A 58 8.73 -16.07 10.81
N ARG A 59 9.19 -14.84 11.05
CA ARG A 59 8.38 -13.85 11.75
C ARG A 59 7.14 -13.50 10.95
N PHE A 60 7.28 -13.33 9.63
CA PHE A 60 6.16 -13.01 8.77
C PHE A 60 5.11 -14.13 8.82
N GLU A 61 5.56 -15.37 8.73
CA GLU A 61 4.65 -16.53 8.77
C GLU A 61 3.95 -16.65 10.11
N GLN A 62 4.62 -16.33 11.21
CA GLN A 62 3.98 -16.28 12.53
C GLN A 62 2.88 -15.24 12.56
N MET A 63 3.11 -14.08 11.97
CA MET A 63 2.12 -13.01 11.92
C MET A 63 0.90 -13.41 11.08
N ILE A 64 1.13 -14.13 9.98
CA ILE A 64 0.02 -14.69 9.18
C ILE A 64 -0.84 -15.60 10.06
N ALA A 65 -0.21 -16.52 10.76
CA ALA A 65 -0.91 -17.51 11.60
C ALA A 65 -1.72 -16.85 12.71
N ARG A 66 -1.29 -15.68 13.18
CA ARG A 66 -1.98 -14.93 14.24
C ARG A 66 -2.98 -13.92 13.71
N GLY A 67 -3.15 -13.82 12.40
CA GLY A 67 -4.07 -12.85 11.80
C GLY A 67 -3.66 -11.39 11.97
N GLU A 68 -2.37 -11.12 11.99
CA GLU A 68 -1.83 -9.78 12.27
C GLU A 68 -1.70 -8.90 11.03
N PHE A 69 -2.13 -9.37 9.85
CA PHE A 69 -2.10 -8.58 8.64
C PHE A 69 -3.50 -8.20 8.16
N LEU A 70 -3.65 -6.97 7.67
CA LEU A 70 -4.86 -6.56 6.95
C LEU A 70 -4.91 -7.23 5.58
N GLU A 71 -3.75 -7.36 4.94
CA GLU A 71 -3.58 -8.11 3.70
C GLU A 71 -2.12 -8.54 3.60
N TYR A 72 -1.86 -9.58 2.85
CA TYR A 72 -0.50 -9.98 2.54
C TYR A 72 -0.48 -10.75 1.22
N ASP A 73 0.69 -10.81 0.61
CA ASP A 73 0.89 -11.51 -0.64
C ASP A 73 2.32 -12.04 -0.73
N ASN A 74 2.52 -13.03 -1.56
CA ASN A 74 3.84 -13.58 -1.86
C ASN A 74 4.18 -13.20 -3.30
N HIS A 75 5.21 -12.39 -3.47
CA HIS A 75 5.62 -11.91 -4.78
C HIS A 75 7.12 -12.06 -4.94
N ALA A 76 7.57 -12.68 -6.04
CA ALA A 76 8.99 -12.90 -6.34
C ALA A 76 9.73 -13.56 -5.18
N ALA A 77 9.11 -14.58 -4.57
CA ALA A 77 9.65 -15.37 -3.46
C ALA A 77 9.77 -14.62 -2.14
N ASN A 78 9.23 -13.41 -2.05
CA ASN A 78 9.19 -12.66 -0.80
C ASN A 78 7.77 -12.33 -0.42
N TYR A 79 7.54 -12.21 0.87
CA TYR A 79 6.25 -11.77 1.39
C TYR A 79 6.21 -10.24 1.47
N TYR A 80 5.00 -9.70 1.28
CA TYR A 80 4.70 -8.30 1.50
C TYR A 80 3.34 -8.24 2.18
N GLY A 81 3.19 -7.40 3.18
CA GLY A 81 1.91 -7.30 3.86
C GLY A 81 1.74 -6.03 4.66
N THR A 82 0.51 -5.73 5.00
CA THR A 82 0.16 -4.54 5.80
C THR A 82 -0.16 -4.97 7.22
N PRO A 83 0.71 -4.66 8.20
CA PRO A 83 0.45 -5.01 9.59
C PRO A 83 -0.76 -4.27 10.14
N ARG A 84 -1.68 -5.00 10.76
CA ARG A 84 -2.92 -4.44 11.31
C ARG A 84 -2.65 -3.49 12.47
N ALA A 85 -1.81 -3.92 13.43
CA ALA A 85 -1.59 -3.15 14.65
C ALA A 85 -1.01 -1.76 14.37
N GLN A 86 -0.05 -1.67 13.46
CA GLN A 86 0.58 -0.40 13.14
C GLN A 86 -0.38 0.54 12.41
N ALA A 87 -1.22 -0.01 11.53
CA ALA A 87 -2.23 0.79 10.85
C ALA A 87 -3.26 1.32 11.84
N GLU A 88 -3.72 0.47 12.76
CA GLU A 88 -4.69 0.88 13.77
C GLU A 88 -4.12 1.95 14.70
N GLU A 89 -2.84 1.84 15.06
CA GLU A 89 -2.19 2.83 15.90
C GLU A 89 -2.16 4.20 15.21
N LYS A 90 -1.82 4.21 13.92
CA LYS A 90 -1.78 5.46 13.15
C LYS A 90 -3.17 6.08 12.99
N MET A 91 -4.21 5.26 12.92
CA MET A 91 -5.59 5.76 12.80
C MET A 91 -6.05 6.55 14.02
N LYS A 92 -5.37 6.41 15.14
CA LYS A 92 -5.67 7.21 16.34
C LYS A 92 -5.30 8.68 16.14
N SER A 93 -4.36 8.96 15.26
CA SER A 93 -3.84 10.30 15.02
C SER A 93 -4.32 10.93 13.71
N GLY A 94 -4.98 10.18 12.87
CA GLY A 94 -5.44 10.69 11.58
C GLY A 94 -5.79 9.57 10.62
N HIS A 95 -5.95 9.92 9.36
CA HIS A 95 -6.27 8.94 8.32
C HIS A 95 -5.01 8.24 7.85
N VAL A 96 -5.14 6.97 7.51
CA VAL A 96 -4.02 6.13 7.07
C VAL A 96 -4.25 5.70 5.64
N LEU A 97 -3.26 5.95 4.79
CA LEU A 97 -3.30 5.57 3.37
C LEU A 97 -2.56 4.27 3.15
N LEU A 98 -3.17 3.40 2.36
CA LEU A 98 -2.52 2.20 1.85
C LEU A 98 -2.46 2.30 0.33
N ASP A 99 -1.27 2.17 -0.22
CA ASP A 99 -1.05 2.16 -1.67
C ASP A 99 -0.78 0.71 -2.07
N ILE A 100 -1.82 0.00 -2.47
CA ILE A 100 -1.74 -1.44 -2.75
C ILE A 100 -2.49 -1.80 -4.03
N GLU A 101 -2.21 -3.01 -4.53
CA GLU A 101 -2.86 -3.50 -5.74
C GLU A 101 -4.31 -3.90 -5.48
N PRO A 102 -5.15 -4.01 -6.53
CA PRO A 102 -6.57 -4.33 -6.37
C PRO A 102 -6.88 -5.58 -5.56
N ASN A 103 -6.07 -6.64 -5.70
CA ASN A 103 -6.28 -7.86 -4.92
C ASN A 103 -6.09 -7.61 -3.43
N GLY A 104 -5.06 -6.82 -3.07
CA GLY A 104 -4.83 -6.43 -1.68
C GLY A 104 -5.93 -5.53 -1.17
N ALA A 105 -6.42 -4.62 -2.00
CA ALA A 105 -7.51 -3.72 -1.63
C ALA A 105 -8.77 -4.52 -1.24
N LYS A 106 -9.07 -5.56 -1.99
CA LYS A 106 -10.22 -6.42 -1.69
C LYS A 106 -10.04 -7.12 -0.34
N ALA A 107 -8.84 -7.63 -0.08
CA ALA A 107 -8.54 -8.30 1.18
C ALA A 107 -8.67 -7.34 2.36
N VAL A 108 -8.20 -6.11 2.21
CA VAL A 108 -8.33 -5.09 3.27
C VAL A 108 -9.80 -4.78 3.53
N LYS A 109 -10.61 -4.68 2.49
CA LYS A 109 -12.04 -4.38 2.65
C LYS A 109 -12.76 -5.49 3.40
N GLU A 110 -12.37 -6.74 3.16
CA GLU A 110 -12.93 -7.88 3.88
C GLU A 110 -12.51 -7.87 5.35
N ALA A 111 -11.26 -7.52 5.64
CA ALA A 111 -10.73 -7.47 7.00
C ALA A 111 -11.19 -6.24 7.77
N ALA A 112 -11.45 -5.13 7.07
CA ALA A 112 -11.86 -3.86 7.65
C ALA A 112 -12.98 -3.25 6.78
N PRO A 113 -14.23 -3.69 6.99
CA PRO A 113 -15.34 -3.25 6.13
C PRO A 113 -15.57 -1.74 6.08
N GLU A 114 -15.13 -1.01 7.10
CA GLU A 114 -15.26 0.45 7.15
C GLU A 114 -14.18 1.18 6.34
N ALA A 115 -13.22 0.45 5.77
CA ALA A 115 -12.18 1.06 4.94
C ALA A 115 -12.78 1.69 3.69
N VAL A 116 -12.23 2.84 3.30
CA VAL A 116 -12.64 3.54 2.08
C VAL A 116 -11.74 3.10 0.94
N LEU A 117 -12.34 2.59 -0.13
CA LEU A 117 -11.59 2.18 -1.31
C LEU A 117 -11.67 3.27 -2.38
N VAL A 118 -10.51 3.66 -2.89
CA VAL A 118 -10.42 4.65 -3.96
C VAL A 118 -9.62 4.02 -5.10
N PHE A 119 -10.25 3.93 -6.27
CA PHE A 119 -9.58 3.42 -7.47
C PHE A 119 -9.32 4.57 -8.41
N ILE A 120 -8.05 4.75 -8.77
CA ILE A 120 -7.65 5.78 -9.72
C ILE A 120 -7.60 5.15 -11.10
N MET A 121 -8.43 5.67 -11.98
CA MET A 121 -8.58 5.14 -13.34
C MET A 121 -8.04 6.13 -14.35
N PRO A 122 -7.37 5.67 -15.42
CA PRO A 122 -7.00 6.58 -16.49
C PRO A 122 -8.24 7.02 -17.26
N PRO A 123 -8.20 8.18 -17.94
CA PRO A 123 -9.33 8.64 -18.75
C PRO A 123 -9.72 7.65 -19.87
N SER A 124 -8.75 6.86 -20.34
CA SER A 124 -8.97 5.86 -21.37
C SER A 124 -7.85 4.83 -21.32
N MET A 125 -8.05 3.71 -21.99
CA MET A 125 -7.00 2.70 -22.13
C MET A 125 -5.84 3.22 -22.97
N GLU A 126 -6.13 4.07 -23.94
CA GLU A 126 -5.11 4.70 -24.76
C GLU A 126 -4.20 5.60 -23.93
N GLU A 127 -4.79 6.36 -23.02
CA GLU A 127 -4.02 7.22 -22.13
C GLU A 127 -3.15 6.40 -21.17
N LEU A 128 -3.67 5.29 -20.68
CA LEU A 128 -2.90 4.41 -19.81
C LEU A 128 -1.69 3.85 -20.56
N GLU A 129 -1.89 3.39 -21.79
CA GLU A 129 -0.81 2.86 -22.61
C GLU A 129 0.27 3.90 -22.86
N ARG A 130 -0.14 5.13 -23.16
CA ARG A 130 0.79 6.23 -23.37
C ARG A 130 1.64 6.52 -22.15
N ARG A 131 1.02 6.52 -20.97
CA ARG A 131 1.73 6.78 -19.71
C ARG A 131 2.73 5.67 -19.37
N LEU A 132 2.35 4.42 -19.63
CA LEU A 132 3.25 3.30 -19.38
C LEU A 132 4.49 3.36 -20.30
N ARG A 133 4.30 3.70 -21.54
CA ARG A 133 5.42 3.86 -22.47
C ARG A 133 6.31 5.03 -22.09
N GLY A 134 5.71 6.12 -21.63
CA GLY A 134 6.44 7.31 -21.23
C GLY A 134 7.34 7.09 -20.02
N ARG A 135 7.06 6.10 -19.19
CA ARG A 135 7.88 5.79 -18.02
C ARG A 135 9.20 5.13 -18.40
N GLY A 136 9.23 4.40 -19.52
CA GLY A 136 10.43 3.74 -19.99
C GLY A 136 10.86 2.53 -19.15
N ASP A 137 10.09 2.15 -18.15
CA ASP A 137 10.39 1.01 -17.28
C ASP A 137 9.42 -0.15 -17.51
N THR A 138 8.59 -0.06 -18.54
CA THR A 138 7.57 -1.05 -18.85
C THR A 138 7.79 -1.56 -20.27
N SER A 139 7.74 -2.89 -20.43
CA SER A 139 7.81 -3.51 -21.73
C SER A 139 6.57 -3.16 -22.56
N GLU A 140 6.73 -3.08 -23.89
CA GLU A 140 5.61 -2.84 -24.80
C GLU A 140 4.83 -4.11 -25.14
N GLU A 141 5.25 -5.24 -24.69
CA GLU A 141 4.57 -6.51 -24.94
C GLU A 141 3.20 -6.61 -24.28
#